data_333c4630710be721b8ae55efffade430
#
_entry.id   333c4630710be721b8ae55efffade430
#
_cell.length_a   1.000
_cell.length_b   1.000
_cell.length_c   1.000
_cell.angle_alpha   90.00
_cell.angle_beta   90.00
_cell.angle_gamma   90.00
#
_symmetry.space_group_name_H-M   'P 1'
#
loop_
_entity.id
_entity.type
_entity.pdbx_description
1 polymer ?
#
loop_
_entity_poly.entity_id
_entity_poly.type
_entity_poly.pdbx_seq_one_letter_code
_entity_poly.pdbx_strand_id
1 'polypeptide(L)'
;MMRLPILLVATLAATPALASSEEAWTEFRAEVEKACTALAPTEGETAMEVNPFGSESYGAALLITTLADGGADRYVCIYDKQTKKAELTAPFTPPQDVSMPATEDDGSTASEETTKTESHLVKP
;
A
#
# COMPACT_ATOMS: atom_id res chain seq x y z
N MET A 1 37.07 -33.79 51.03
CA MET A 1 37.02 -33.28 49.62
C MET A 1 35.63 -32.72 49.40
N MET A 2 35.56 -31.38 49.43
CA MET A 2 34.28 -30.71 49.16
C MET A 2 34.18 -30.43 47.68
N ARG A 3 33.13 -30.97 47.09
CA ARG A 3 32.81 -30.69 45.70
C ARG A 3 31.85 -29.54 45.67
N LEU A 4 32.30 -28.39 45.21
CA LEU A 4 31.41 -27.27 44.96
C LEU A 4 30.65 -27.49 43.68
N PRO A 5 29.33 -27.38 43.71
CA PRO A 5 28.56 -27.41 42.48
C PRO A 5 28.73 -26.05 41.79
N ILE A 6 29.14 -26.10 40.53
CA ILE A 6 29.18 -24.91 39.69
C ILE A 6 27.76 -24.63 39.24
N LEU A 7 27.21 -23.56 39.75
CA LEU A 7 25.91 -23.07 39.26
C LEU A 7 26.15 -22.36 37.94
N LEU A 8 25.66 -22.99 36.88
CA LEU A 8 25.70 -22.40 35.57
C LEU A 8 24.52 -21.45 35.49
N VAL A 9 24.78 -20.17 35.59
CA VAL A 9 23.76 -19.15 35.42
C VAL A 9 23.63 -18.92 33.92
N ALA A 10 22.55 -19.44 33.36
CA ALA A 10 22.21 -19.17 31.98
C ALA A 10 21.54 -17.79 31.91
N THR A 11 22.27 -16.82 31.43
CA THR A 11 21.70 -15.49 31.18
C THR A 11 20.92 -15.56 29.88
N LEU A 12 19.61 -15.52 30.00
CA LEU A 12 18.76 -15.35 28.83
C LEU A 12 18.90 -13.90 28.38
N ALA A 13 19.59 -13.72 27.28
CA ALA A 13 19.64 -12.44 26.62
C ALA A 13 18.27 -12.22 25.96
N ALA A 14 17.46 -11.39 26.60
CA ALA A 14 16.21 -10.96 26.00
C ALA A 14 16.58 -10.00 24.87
N THR A 15 16.48 -10.47 23.63
CA THR A 15 16.58 -9.58 22.49
C THR A 15 15.34 -8.69 22.53
N PRO A 16 15.50 -7.37 22.47
CA PRO A 16 14.34 -6.51 22.38
C PRO A 16 13.60 -6.88 21.11
N ALA A 17 12.35 -7.29 21.27
CA ALA A 17 11.48 -7.46 20.14
C ALA A 17 11.38 -6.09 19.50
N LEU A 18 11.87 -5.96 18.26
CA LEU A 18 11.72 -4.75 17.49
C LEU A 18 10.25 -4.67 17.09
N ALA A 19 9.42 -4.36 18.07
CA ALA A 19 8.06 -4.02 17.78
C ALA A 19 8.10 -2.79 16.90
N SER A 20 7.25 -2.78 15.89
CA SER A 20 7.18 -1.72 14.90
C SER A 20 7.09 -0.37 15.59
N SER A 21 8.19 0.33 15.68
CA SER A 21 8.26 1.68 16.20
C SER A 21 7.95 2.67 15.09
N GLU A 22 7.64 3.90 15.46
CA GLU A 22 7.47 4.97 14.47
C GLU A 22 8.70 5.13 13.60
N GLU A 23 9.87 4.95 14.18
CA GLU A 23 11.12 5.04 13.44
C GLU A 23 11.26 3.91 12.43
N ALA A 24 10.89 2.70 12.82
CA ALA A 24 10.94 1.55 11.92
C ALA A 24 9.98 1.73 10.74
N TRP A 25 8.79 2.28 11.00
CA TRP A 25 7.84 2.54 9.92
C TRP A 25 8.29 3.68 9.02
N THR A 26 8.91 4.70 9.57
CA THR A 26 9.47 5.80 8.78
C THR A 26 10.57 5.27 7.84
N GLU A 27 11.42 4.39 8.35
CA GLU A 27 12.48 3.78 7.58
C GLU A 27 11.91 2.90 6.48
N PHE A 28 10.91 2.09 6.82
CA PHE A 28 10.21 1.25 5.86
C PHE A 28 9.62 2.08 4.71
N ARG A 29 8.91 3.17 5.04
CA ARG A 29 8.33 4.04 4.00
C ARG A 29 9.41 4.63 3.08
N ALA A 30 10.54 5.02 3.66
CA ALA A 30 11.65 5.57 2.89
C ALA A 30 12.26 4.52 1.95
N GLU A 31 12.34 3.26 2.40
CA GLU A 31 12.83 2.17 1.56
C GLU A 31 11.87 1.91 0.39
N VAL A 32 10.58 1.87 0.67
CA VAL A 32 9.56 1.67 -0.38
C VAL A 32 9.62 2.82 -1.38
N GLU A 33 9.66 4.05 -0.89
CA GLU A 33 9.73 5.23 -1.75
C GLU A 33 10.95 5.16 -2.67
N LYS A 34 12.10 4.85 -2.10
CA LYS A 34 13.34 4.76 -2.88
C LYS A 34 13.27 3.68 -3.95
N ALA A 35 12.82 2.48 -3.56
CA ALA A 35 12.75 1.36 -4.48
C ALA A 35 11.74 1.61 -5.60
N CYS A 36 10.61 2.22 -5.27
CA CYS A 36 9.56 2.50 -6.24
C CYS A 36 9.91 3.68 -7.15
N THR A 37 10.62 4.67 -6.62
CA THR A 37 11.10 5.80 -7.45
C THR A 37 12.01 5.29 -8.56
N ALA A 38 12.84 4.30 -8.28
CA ALA A 38 13.74 3.73 -9.27
C ALA A 38 13.00 3.06 -10.42
N LEU A 39 11.73 2.67 -10.21
CA LEU A 39 10.93 2.01 -11.22
C LEU A 39 9.92 2.95 -11.89
N ALA A 40 9.83 4.19 -11.44
CA ALA A 40 8.84 5.14 -11.97
C ALA A 40 9.09 5.40 -13.45
N PRO A 41 8.01 5.63 -14.22
CA PRO A 41 8.16 5.97 -15.63
C PRO A 41 9.04 7.22 -15.81
N THR A 42 9.83 7.22 -16.87
CA THR A 42 10.74 8.34 -17.15
C THR A 42 10.04 9.48 -17.88
N GLU A 43 8.88 9.20 -18.46
CA GLU A 43 8.11 10.21 -19.18
C GLU A 43 7.04 10.78 -18.28
N GLY A 44 6.82 12.07 -18.36
CA GLY A 44 5.83 12.74 -17.54
C GLY A 44 6.32 13.01 -16.14
N GLU A 45 5.43 13.48 -15.29
CA GLU A 45 5.71 13.75 -13.88
C GLU A 45 4.96 12.74 -13.02
N THR A 46 5.68 12.08 -12.16
CA THR A 46 5.09 11.04 -11.30
C THR A 46 4.99 11.52 -9.87
N ALA A 47 3.76 11.53 -9.35
CA ALA A 47 3.50 11.69 -7.92
C ALA A 47 3.42 10.31 -7.30
N MET A 48 3.84 10.19 -6.05
CA MET A 48 3.85 8.91 -5.37
C MET A 48 3.18 8.99 -4.00
N GLU A 49 2.32 8.02 -3.74
CA GLU A 49 1.68 7.85 -2.44
C GLU A 49 2.17 6.54 -1.86
N VAL A 50 2.95 6.59 -0.82
CA VAL A 50 3.46 5.36 -0.19
C VAL A 50 2.46 4.90 0.87
N ASN A 51 2.06 3.64 0.80
CA ASN A 51 1.20 3.07 1.83
C ASN A 51 2.01 3.00 3.14
N PRO A 52 1.50 3.57 4.25
CA PRO A 52 2.31 3.71 5.47
C PRO A 52 2.75 2.40 6.12
N PHE A 53 2.01 1.33 5.93
CA PHE A 53 2.33 0.07 6.61
C PHE A 53 2.44 -1.12 5.67
N GLY A 54 1.83 -1.05 4.50
CA GLY A 54 1.77 -2.17 3.58
C GLY A 54 0.88 -3.29 4.10
N SER A 55 1.12 -4.48 3.59
CA SER A 55 0.49 -5.71 4.08
C SER A 55 1.51 -6.47 4.93
N GLU A 56 1.17 -7.67 5.33
CA GLU A 56 2.08 -8.51 6.11
C GLU A 56 3.42 -8.72 5.37
N SER A 57 3.37 -9.04 4.10
CA SER A 57 4.55 -9.40 3.32
C SER A 57 5.07 -8.29 2.42
N TYR A 58 4.25 -7.31 2.09
CA TYR A 58 4.58 -6.35 1.05
C TYR A 58 4.38 -4.91 1.47
N GLY A 59 5.23 -4.04 0.97
CA GLY A 59 4.98 -2.61 0.94
C GLY A 59 4.33 -2.27 -0.40
N ALA A 60 3.74 -1.11 -0.49
CA ALA A 60 3.08 -0.67 -1.71
C ALA A 60 3.13 0.84 -1.85
N ALA A 61 3.19 1.30 -3.08
CA ALA A 61 3.06 2.71 -3.39
C ALA A 61 2.20 2.85 -4.63
N LEU A 62 1.38 3.88 -4.64
CA LEU A 62 0.59 4.23 -5.81
C LEU A 62 1.35 5.32 -6.55
N LEU A 63 1.61 5.11 -7.83
CA LEU A 63 2.28 6.07 -8.67
C LEU A 63 1.29 6.63 -9.68
N ILE A 64 1.25 7.95 -9.80
CA ILE A 64 0.37 8.62 -10.75
C ILE A 64 1.24 9.47 -11.64
N THR A 65 1.33 9.11 -12.90
CA THR A 65 2.16 9.81 -13.87
C THR A 65 1.29 10.68 -14.76
N THR A 66 1.51 11.98 -14.74
CA THR A 66 0.79 12.91 -15.60
C THR A 66 1.49 12.97 -16.94
N LEU A 67 0.73 12.76 -18.01
CA LEU A 67 1.25 12.75 -19.37
C LEU A 67 1.14 14.12 -20.02
N ALA A 68 1.88 14.32 -21.10
CA ALA A 68 1.90 15.59 -21.80
C ALA A 68 0.53 16.02 -22.35
N ASP A 69 -0.32 15.05 -22.66
CA ASP A 69 -1.67 15.31 -23.18
C ASP A 69 -2.69 15.63 -22.07
N GLY A 70 -2.26 15.67 -20.82
CA GLY A 70 -3.15 15.92 -19.70
C GLY A 70 -3.75 14.66 -19.09
N GLY A 71 -3.53 13.50 -19.70
CA GLY A 71 -3.96 12.23 -19.13
C GLY A 71 -3.06 11.80 -17.98
N ALA A 72 -3.47 10.78 -17.28
CA ALA A 72 -2.69 10.24 -16.17
C ALA A 72 -2.74 8.72 -16.16
N ASP A 73 -1.59 8.12 -16.01
CA ASP A 73 -1.46 6.68 -15.81
C ASP A 73 -1.26 6.40 -14.32
N ARG A 74 -1.84 5.31 -13.85
CA ARG A 74 -1.72 4.89 -12.46
C ARG A 74 -1.10 3.52 -12.39
N TYR A 75 -0.19 3.36 -11.45
CA TYR A 75 0.55 2.11 -11.27
C TYR A 75 0.59 1.76 -9.80
N VAL A 76 0.77 0.51 -9.49
CA VAL A 76 1.08 0.09 -8.12
C VAL A 76 2.48 -0.49 -8.12
N CYS A 77 3.30 0.02 -7.22
CA CYS A 77 4.61 -0.56 -6.96
C CYS A 77 4.48 -1.46 -5.75
N ILE A 78 4.96 -2.68 -5.89
CA ILE A 78 4.89 -3.70 -4.84
C ILE A 78 6.32 -3.96 -4.36
N TYR A 79 6.52 -3.84 -3.05
CA TYR A 79 7.84 -3.98 -2.44
C TYR A 79 7.83 -5.19 -1.51
N ASP A 80 8.68 -6.17 -1.80
CA ASP A 80 8.78 -7.36 -0.96
C ASP A 80 9.60 -7.05 0.29
N LYS A 81 8.98 -7.18 1.45
CA LYS A 81 9.61 -6.84 2.73
C LYS A 81 10.79 -7.76 3.06
N GLN A 82 10.76 -8.98 2.54
CA GLN A 82 11.79 -9.96 2.83
C GLN A 82 13.00 -9.80 1.93
N THR A 83 12.79 -9.70 0.62
CA THR A 83 13.88 -9.59 -0.35
C THR A 83 14.33 -8.15 -0.59
N LYS A 84 13.52 -7.17 -0.17
CA LYS A 84 13.77 -5.75 -0.37
C LYS A 84 13.75 -5.35 -1.86
N LYS A 85 13.05 -6.11 -2.68
CA LYS A 85 12.92 -5.85 -4.11
C LYS A 85 11.53 -5.32 -4.43
N ALA A 86 11.46 -4.46 -5.43
CA ALA A 86 10.19 -3.88 -5.86
C ALA A 86 9.87 -4.23 -7.30
N GLU A 87 8.58 -4.25 -7.61
CA GLU A 87 8.07 -4.46 -8.96
C GLU A 87 6.97 -3.46 -9.23
N LEU A 88 6.88 -3.00 -10.46
CA LEU A 88 5.86 -2.06 -10.87
C LEU A 88 4.86 -2.76 -11.77
N THR A 89 3.57 -2.54 -11.53
CA THR A 89 2.52 -3.09 -12.41
C THR A 89 2.50 -2.35 -13.74
N ALA A 90 1.79 -2.89 -14.70
CA ALA A 90 1.40 -2.12 -15.88
C ALA A 90 0.39 -1.05 -15.44
N PRO A 91 0.17 -0.02 -16.25
CA PRO A 91 -0.80 1.01 -15.89
C PRO A 91 -2.22 0.44 -15.81
N PHE A 92 -2.98 0.99 -14.88
CA PHE A 92 -4.36 0.57 -14.70
C PHE A 92 -5.27 1.25 -15.70
N THR A 93 -6.20 0.50 -16.24
CA THR A 93 -7.26 1.03 -17.10
C THR A 93 -8.53 1.16 -16.26
N PRO A 94 -9.13 2.34 -16.18
CA PRO A 94 -10.36 2.49 -15.40
C PRO A 94 -11.47 1.61 -15.95
N PRO A 95 -12.28 0.98 -15.07
CA PRO A 95 -13.43 0.23 -15.53
C PRO A 95 -14.44 1.14 -16.23
N GLN A 96 -15.01 0.70 -17.31
CA GLN A 96 -15.96 1.50 -18.07
C GLN A 96 -17.19 1.86 -17.24
N ASP A 97 -17.67 0.92 -16.44
CA ASP A 97 -18.87 1.13 -15.66
C ASP A 97 -18.73 2.18 -14.57
N VAL A 98 -17.53 2.34 -14.07
CA VAL A 98 -17.30 3.25 -12.96
C VAL A 98 -16.97 4.64 -13.44
N SER A 99 -16.66 4.74 -14.72
CA SER A 99 -16.25 6.04 -15.22
C SER A 99 -17.37 6.99 -15.32
N MET A 100 -18.58 6.62 -15.05
CA MET A 100 -19.51 7.48 -15.20
C MET A 100 -19.98 8.17 -14.18
N PRO A 101 -20.18 8.31 -13.63
CA PRO A 101 -20.77 9.25 -13.14
C PRO A 101 -20.42 9.91 -12.30
N ALA A 102 -20.28 9.87 -12.27
CA ALA A 102 -19.95 10.59 -11.46
C ALA A 102 -20.67 11.69 -11.38
N THR A 103 -21.21 11.82 -11.64
CA THR A 103 -21.62 12.95 -11.66
C THR A 103 -22.46 13.21 -10.73
N GLU A 104 -22.70 13.00 -10.80
CA GLU A 104 -23.12 13.54 -10.25
C GLU A 104 -23.41 13.96 -9.35
N ASP A 105 -23.68 13.88 -9.44
CA ASP A 105 -23.88 14.38 -8.65
C ASP A 105 -24.35 14.77 -7.87
N ASP A 106 -24.38 14.95 -8.11
CA ASP A 106 -24.77 15.38 -7.37
C ASP A 106 -25.21 14.90 -6.42
N GLY A 107 -25.00 14.32 -6.31
CA GLY A 107 -25.20 13.65 -5.59
C GLY A 107 -26.13 13.63 -4.84
N SER A 108 -26.53 13.91 -4.85
CA SER A 108 -27.42 13.91 -4.15
C SER A 108 -28.28 12.97 -4.36
N THR A 109 -28.59 12.74 -4.64
CA THR A 109 -29.41 11.94 -4.76
C THR A 109 -29.14 10.82 -5.03
N ALA A 110 -28.82 10.62 -5.40
CA ALA A 110 -28.64 9.50 -5.69
C ALA A 110 -28.67 8.63 -4.70
N SER A 111 -28.89 8.69 -4.26
CA SER A 111 -28.90 7.95 -3.54
C SER A 111 -29.96 7.35 -3.24
N GLU A 112 -30.73 7.54 -3.43
CA GLU A 112 -31.58 6.93 -3.25
C GLU A 112 -31.98 6.15 -3.97
N GLU A 113 -32.12 5.95 -4.61
CA GLU A 113 -32.35 5.15 -5.20
C GLU A 113 -31.80 4.20 -5.23
N THR A 114 -31.61 4.07 -5.29
CA THR A 114 -31.14 3.16 -5.29
C THR A 114 -31.47 2.47 -4.65
N THR A 115 -32.05 2.60 -4.45
CA THR A 115 -32.31 1.96 -3.94
C THR A 115 -33.03 1.45 -4.27
N LYS A 116 -33.55 1.59 -4.77
CA LYS A 116 -34.11 1.01 -5.11
C LYS A 116 -33.89 0.34 -5.71
N THR A 117 -33.75 0.23 -6.01
CA THR A 117 -33.50 -0.53 -6.30
C THR A 117 -33.38 -1.27 -5.97
N GLU A 118 -33.46 -1.24 -5.83
CA GLU A 118 -33.35 -1.92 -5.44
C GLU A 118 -33.81 -2.42 -5.23
N SER A 119 -34.30 -2.24 -5.27
CA SER A 119 -34.74 -2.78 -5.08
C SER A 119 -35.07 -3.27 -5.60
N HIS A 120 -35.18 -3.37 -6.31
CA HIS A 120 -35.47 -4.08 -6.73
C HIS A 120 -35.10 -4.91 -6.79
N LEU A 121 -35.04 -4.96 -6.94
CA LEU A 121 -34.81 -5.93 -6.81
C LEU A 121 -35.18 -6.59 -6.00
N VAL A 122 -35.59 -6.51 -5.82
CA VAL A 122 -36.02 -7.13 -5.08
C VAL A 122 -37.01 -7.32 -4.88
N LYS A 123 -37.51 -7.27 -5.22
CA LYS A 123 -38.46 -7.50 -5.04
C LYS A 123 -39.08 -8.13 -4.91
N PRO A 124 -39.33 -8.05 -4.92
CA PRO A 124 -40.06 -8.62 -4.50
C PRO A 124 -40.53 -9.42 -4.44
#